data_7efd58062011d834f1418becdcb27f63
#
_entry.id   7efd58062011d834f1418becdcb27f63
#
_cell.length_a   1.000
_cell.length_b   1.000
_cell.length_c   1.000
_cell.angle_alpha   90.00
_cell.angle_beta   90.00
_cell.angle_gamma   90.00
#
_symmetry.space_group_name_H-M   'P 1'
#
loop_
_entity.id
_entity.type
_entity.pdbx_description
1 polymer ?
#
loop_
_entity_poly.entity_id
_entity_poly.type
_entity_poly.pdbx_seq_one_letter_code
_entity_poly.pdbx_strand_id
1 'polypeptide(L)'
;MTMKRRDVLLLMGGSAVAAAALDLGAVEAQTDHPRAKAGEPVKNWADKAEALMPRLTETEQRPLSLVRAVAASDSPLRFRMEPEAPATDLAKRVLKKGDSVIVDFGGHRTGYLSFRLETEGREPDAPARLRFTFGEVPTDVAEPLYPYAGQLSSAWLPDEVVNIDYLPQPVRMPRRYAFRYVKIEVLDTSSGFGVRFEDVKAHAVTAARVTPPPLTADSELMRRIDDVSMATLRDCMQTTFEDGPRRDQRLWVGDLRLQALTNYVTFKQNDVVQRCLYLFAAFPREDGLVAACVYEKPKARYGGIHIVDYAALFNVTLRDYVEATGDADTGRDLWPAAKRQLEIIGRDVNAEGLYVDPKNMWIFIDWSRELDRNAAIQGLLIFAWQATAQLAHKIGRTAEAAEYEAQAAKMVAAARRTYWDAARGVFLSGPPRQLSWASQAWMAIAGVRSRAESARALRTALADPAAVKPVTPYLYHYVVEGLLAAGLIQEARAMLESYWGGMIKAGADTFWEIYDPAQPLSSPYGDIHINSYCHAWSCTPAYLLRSGRLKV
;
A
#
# COMPACT_ATOMS: atom_id res chain seq x y z
N MET A 1 17.06 -18.79 -58.25
CA MET A 1 15.85 -17.98 -58.43
C MET A 1 15.18 -17.86 -57.05
N THR A 2 15.45 -16.76 -56.42
CA THR A 2 15.17 -16.47 -55.01
C THR A 2 13.76 -15.87 -54.87
N MET A 3 12.83 -16.56 -54.23
CA MET A 3 11.53 -15.98 -53.87
C MET A 3 11.59 -15.43 -52.44
N LYS A 4 11.24 -14.15 -52.31
CA LYS A 4 11.24 -13.37 -51.10
C LYS A 4 10.06 -13.75 -50.21
N ARG A 5 10.34 -13.85 -48.89
CA ARG A 5 9.36 -13.94 -47.80
C ARG A 5 8.52 -12.65 -47.69
N ARG A 6 7.48 -12.57 -48.47
CA ARG A 6 6.40 -11.56 -48.34
C ARG A 6 5.24 -12.05 -49.19
N ASP A 7 4.33 -12.83 -48.62
CA ASP A 7 2.97 -13.08 -49.14
C ASP A 7 2.36 -14.33 -48.48
N VAL A 8 2.24 -14.28 -47.16
CA VAL A 8 1.28 -15.13 -46.41
C VAL A 8 0.75 -14.31 -45.24
N LEU A 9 -0.13 -13.39 -45.57
CA LEU A 9 -0.94 -12.67 -44.58
C LEU A 9 -2.15 -12.09 -45.32
N LEU A 10 -3.13 -12.95 -45.57
CA LEU A 10 -4.51 -12.54 -45.86
C LEU A 10 -5.35 -13.83 -45.94
N LEU A 11 -6.03 -14.12 -44.83
CA LEU A 11 -7.33 -14.80 -44.74
C LEU A 11 -7.46 -15.51 -43.38
N MET A 12 -7.80 -14.75 -42.36
CA MET A 12 -8.73 -15.20 -41.31
C MET A 12 -9.39 -13.95 -40.76
N GLY A 13 -10.67 -13.87 -41.05
CA GLY A 13 -11.49 -12.74 -40.70
C GLY A 13 -11.88 -12.70 -39.23
N GLY A 14 -12.04 -11.48 -38.75
CA GLY A 14 -13.09 -11.07 -37.87
C GLY A 14 -12.85 -11.21 -36.36
N SER A 15 -12.44 -10.19 -35.76
CA SER A 15 -13.02 -9.48 -34.61
C SER A 15 -11.98 -8.47 -34.10
N ALA A 16 -12.13 -7.25 -34.54
CA ALA A 16 -11.36 -6.13 -34.01
C ALA A 16 -11.89 -5.84 -32.61
N VAL A 17 -11.25 -6.39 -31.60
CA VAL A 17 -11.25 -5.81 -30.25
C VAL A 17 -10.24 -4.67 -30.34
N ALA A 18 -10.73 -3.44 -30.30
CA ALA A 18 -9.90 -2.25 -30.20
C ALA A 18 -9.10 -2.33 -28.89
N ALA A 19 -7.84 -2.76 -29.02
CA ALA A 19 -6.85 -2.54 -27.98
C ALA A 19 -6.60 -1.02 -27.98
N ALA A 20 -7.23 -0.31 -27.05
CA ALA A 20 -6.84 1.06 -26.73
C ALA A 20 -5.37 1.00 -26.30
N ALA A 21 -4.50 1.64 -27.10
CA ALA A 21 -3.11 1.84 -26.75
C ALA A 21 -3.07 2.59 -25.41
N LEU A 22 -2.71 1.89 -24.35
CA LEU A 22 -2.49 2.46 -23.04
C LEU A 22 -1.24 3.33 -23.12
N ASP A 23 -1.44 4.62 -23.05
CA ASP A 23 -0.40 5.63 -23.04
C ASP A 23 0.49 5.46 -21.79
N LEU A 24 1.79 5.30 -22.01
CA LEU A 24 2.82 4.94 -21.01
C LEU A 24 3.14 6.05 -19.98
N GLY A 25 2.37 7.16 -19.99
CA GLY A 25 2.70 8.39 -19.26
C GLY A 25 2.80 8.36 -17.74
N ALA A 26 2.31 7.34 -17.02
CA ALA A 26 2.26 7.39 -15.55
C ALA A 26 3.54 6.86 -14.86
N VAL A 27 4.28 5.95 -15.49
CA VAL A 27 5.58 5.49 -14.97
C VAL A 27 6.72 6.38 -15.49
N GLU A 28 6.57 6.95 -16.67
CA GLU A 28 7.48 7.99 -17.17
C GLU A 28 7.45 9.24 -16.27
N ALA A 29 6.32 9.60 -15.66
CA ALA A 29 6.26 10.69 -14.70
C ALA A 29 7.12 10.44 -13.43
N GLN A 30 7.44 9.19 -13.09
CA GLN A 30 8.41 8.85 -12.03
C GLN A 30 9.87 9.00 -12.49
N THR A 31 10.15 8.94 -13.79
CA THR A 31 11.52 8.92 -14.34
C THR A 31 11.99 10.26 -14.87
N ASP A 32 11.08 11.16 -15.25
CA ASP A 32 11.40 12.44 -15.93
C ASP A 32 11.67 13.62 -14.98
N HIS A 33 11.41 13.49 -13.67
CA HIS A 33 11.84 14.52 -12.74
C HIS A 33 13.36 14.41 -12.51
N PRO A 34 14.14 15.51 -12.65
CA PRO A 34 15.56 15.48 -12.39
C PRO A 34 15.76 14.91 -10.98
N ARG A 35 16.59 13.86 -10.88
CA ARG A 35 16.92 13.24 -9.60
C ARG A 35 17.53 14.31 -8.71
N ALA A 36 16.74 14.85 -7.79
CA ALA A 36 17.23 15.82 -6.83
C ALA A 36 18.27 15.14 -5.95
N LYS A 37 19.28 15.90 -5.55
CA LYS A 37 20.37 15.39 -4.76
C LYS A 37 19.93 15.12 -3.33
N ALA A 38 20.45 14.03 -2.76
CA ALA A 38 20.34 13.77 -1.34
C ALA A 38 21.01 14.90 -0.56
N GLY A 39 20.40 15.32 0.55
CA GLY A 39 21.06 16.15 1.55
C GLY A 39 22.04 15.32 2.37
N GLU A 40 22.88 16.00 3.17
CA GLU A 40 23.70 15.33 4.16
C GLU A 40 22.80 14.68 5.23
N PRO A 41 23.05 13.43 5.61
CA PRO A 41 22.29 12.77 6.66
C PRO A 41 22.39 13.54 7.99
N VAL A 42 21.24 13.79 8.63
CA VAL A 42 21.21 14.40 9.96
C VAL A 42 21.54 13.34 11.00
N LYS A 43 22.81 13.24 11.36
CA LYS A 43 23.38 12.16 12.18
C LYS A 43 22.60 11.92 13.47
N ASN A 44 22.24 12.95 14.22
CA ASN A 44 21.50 12.81 15.49
C ASN A 44 20.14 12.10 15.30
N TRP A 45 19.40 12.41 14.24
CA TRP A 45 18.13 11.75 13.93
C TRP A 45 18.34 10.33 13.40
N ALA A 46 19.38 10.10 12.62
CA ALA A 46 19.75 8.76 12.17
C ALA A 46 20.12 7.86 13.35
N ASP A 47 20.91 8.35 14.31
CA ASP A 47 21.29 7.63 15.52
C ASP A 47 20.05 7.30 16.39
N LYS A 48 19.11 8.25 16.53
CA LYS A 48 17.83 8.01 17.24
C LYS A 48 16.97 6.95 16.53
N ALA A 49 16.88 7.03 15.20
CA ALA A 49 16.18 6.02 14.42
C ALA A 49 16.80 4.62 14.60
N GLU A 50 18.13 4.54 14.64
CA GLU A 50 18.82 3.27 14.86
C GLU A 50 18.60 2.72 16.28
N ALA A 51 18.63 3.59 17.29
CA ALA A 51 18.33 3.20 18.68
C ALA A 51 16.90 2.67 18.89
N LEU A 52 15.97 3.06 18.02
CA LEU A 52 14.57 2.61 18.01
C LEU A 52 14.34 1.38 17.12
N MET A 53 15.41 0.75 16.58
CA MET A 53 15.28 -0.45 15.75
C MET A 53 14.50 -1.53 16.50
N PRO A 54 13.32 -1.97 16.00
CA PRO A 54 12.55 -2.98 16.70
C PRO A 54 13.19 -4.35 16.56
N ARG A 55 13.06 -5.16 17.58
CA ARG A 55 13.33 -6.59 17.50
C ARG A 55 12.12 -7.27 16.87
N LEU A 56 12.33 -7.96 15.76
CA LEU A 56 11.28 -8.75 15.14
C LEU A 56 11.04 -10.04 15.93
N THR A 57 9.78 -10.41 16.05
CA THR A 57 9.36 -11.75 16.50
C THR A 57 9.29 -12.67 15.31
N GLU A 58 9.74 -13.92 15.47
CA GLU A 58 9.58 -14.97 14.47
C GLU A 58 8.67 -16.07 15.05
N THR A 59 7.66 -16.48 14.28
CA THR A 59 6.76 -17.57 14.66
C THR A 59 6.70 -18.62 13.56
N GLU A 60 6.87 -19.90 13.93
CA GLU A 60 6.74 -21.01 12.99
C GLU A 60 5.28 -21.36 12.75
N GLN A 61 4.93 -21.58 11.51
CA GLN A 61 3.60 -22.00 11.10
C GLN A 61 3.69 -23.09 10.03
N ARG A 62 2.91 -24.15 10.20
CA ARG A 62 2.78 -25.21 9.22
C ARG A 62 1.65 -24.92 8.25
N PRO A 63 1.73 -25.38 7.00
CA PRO A 63 0.60 -25.32 6.09
C PRO A 63 -0.56 -26.15 6.65
N LEU A 64 -1.79 -25.73 6.32
CA LEU A 64 -3.01 -26.40 6.76
C LEU A 64 -3.44 -27.49 5.78
N SER A 65 -3.33 -27.22 4.48
CA SER A 65 -3.81 -28.12 3.43
C SER A 65 -2.97 -28.05 2.16
N LEU A 66 -3.08 -29.08 1.37
CA LEU A 66 -2.77 -29.07 -0.04
C LEU A 66 -4.03 -28.61 -0.77
N VAL A 67 -3.85 -27.74 -1.76
CA VAL A 67 -4.97 -27.15 -2.51
C VAL A 67 -4.70 -27.21 -4.01
N ARG A 68 -5.77 -27.11 -4.79
CA ARG A 68 -5.71 -26.90 -6.23
C ARG A 68 -6.39 -25.61 -6.61
N ALA A 69 -5.82 -24.90 -7.57
CA ALA A 69 -6.43 -23.72 -8.14
C ALA A 69 -7.49 -24.16 -9.17
N VAL A 70 -8.70 -23.63 -9.05
CA VAL A 70 -9.82 -23.90 -9.96
C VAL A 70 -10.30 -22.60 -10.55
N ALA A 71 -10.45 -22.56 -11.86
CA ALA A 71 -11.02 -21.40 -12.54
C ALA A 71 -12.44 -21.10 -12.04
N ALA A 72 -12.72 -19.84 -11.75
CA ALA A 72 -13.96 -19.39 -11.15
C ALA A 72 -14.39 -18.06 -11.78
N SER A 73 -15.33 -18.14 -12.72
CA SER A 73 -15.84 -16.98 -13.46
C SER A 73 -16.59 -15.97 -12.58
N ASP A 74 -17.04 -16.39 -11.42
CA ASP A 74 -17.68 -15.56 -10.39
C ASP A 74 -16.70 -14.97 -9.37
N SER A 75 -15.41 -15.33 -9.45
CA SER A 75 -14.36 -14.76 -8.63
C SER A 75 -13.73 -13.54 -9.34
N PRO A 76 -13.63 -12.37 -8.66
CA PRO A 76 -12.91 -11.23 -9.18
C PRO A 76 -11.44 -11.52 -9.53
N LEU A 77 -10.86 -12.53 -8.87
CA LEU A 77 -9.48 -12.99 -9.08
C LEU A 77 -9.38 -14.18 -10.05
N ARG A 78 -10.44 -14.53 -10.79
CA ARG A 78 -10.53 -15.61 -11.80
C ARG A 78 -10.36 -17.02 -11.25
N PHE A 79 -9.81 -17.20 -10.06
CA PHE A 79 -9.54 -18.50 -9.45
C PHE A 79 -10.04 -18.54 -8.00
N ARG A 80 -10.30 -19.76 -7.53
CA ARG A 80 -10.44 -20.08 -6.12
C ARG A 80 -9.61 -21.32 -5.77
N MET A 81 -9.27 -21.45 -4.50
CA MET A 81 -8.56 -22.64 -4.01
C MET A 81 -9.55 -23.64 -3.45
N GLU A 82 -9.46 -24.88 -3.92
CA GLU A 82 -10.21 -26.01 -3.39
C GLU A 82 -9.27 -26.92 -2.58
N PRO A 83 -9.66 -27.32 -1.36
CA PRO A 83 -8.90 -28.33 -0.60
C PRO A 83 -8.76 -29.64 -1.39
N GLU A 84 -7.55 -30.20 -1.37
CA GLU A 84 -7.24 -31.46 -2.02
C GLU A 84 -6.92 -32.55 -0.99
N ALA A 85 -6.07 -32.23 0.00
CA ALA A 85 -5.66 -33.14 1.05
C ALA A 85 -5.15 -32.37 2.28
N PRO A 86 -5.03 -33.01 3.45
CA PRO A 86 -4.31 -32.44 4.58
C PRO A 86 -2.83 -32.17 4.20
N ALA A 87 -2.24 -31.09 4.72
CA ALA A 87 -0.84 -30.75 4.43
C ALA A 87 0.16 -31.86 4.84
N THR A 88 -0.19 -32.69 5.82
CA THR A 88 0.62 -33.84 6.25
C THR A 88 0.83 -34.89 5.17
N ASP A 89 -0.02 -34.92 4.14
CA ASP A 89 0.12 -35.85 3.03
C ASP A 89 1.23 -35.46 2.06
N LEU A 90 1.73 -34.22 2.13
CA LEU A 90 2.88 -33.77 1.33
C LEU A 90 4.11 -34.65 1.59
N ALA A 91 4.36 -35.02 2.83
CA ALA A 91 5.49 -35.90 3.20
C ALA A 91 5.40 -37.32 2.61
N LYS A 92 4.22 -37.74 2.13
CA LYS A 92 3.98 -39.02 1.49
C LYS A 92 4.04 -38.95 -0.04
N ARG A 93 4.04 -37.76 -0.63
CA ARG A 93 4.05 -37.55 -2.09
C ARG A 93 5.46 -37.53 -2.61
N VAL A 94 5.76 -38.46 -3.50
CA VAL A 94 7.00 -38.43 -4.28
C VAL A 94 6.76 -37.59 -5.52
N LEU A 95 7.45 -36.46 -5.60
CA LEU A 95 7.37 -35.55 -6.74
C LEU A 95 8.55 -35.78 -7.66
N LYS A 96 8.30 -35.84 -8.97
CA LYS A 96 9.28 -36.03 -10.04
C LYS A 96 9.21 -34.84 -11.01
N LYS A 97 10.12 -34.83 -11.97
CA LYS A 97 10.15 -33.83 -13.04
C LYS A 97 8.76 -33.60 -13.64
N GLY A 98 8.30 -32.34 -13.60
CA GLY A 98 7.01 -31.90 -14.10
C GLY A 98 5.88 -31.92 -13.08
N ASP A 99 6.06 -32.53 -11.92
CA ASP A 99 5.06 -32.53 -10.86
C ASP A 99 5.05 -31.20 -10.11
N SER A 100 3.88 -30.83 -9.61
CA SER A 100 3.70 -29.65 -8.77
C SER A 100 2.67 -29.87 -7.68
N VAL A 101 2.75 -29.07 -6.62
CA VAL A 101 1.80 -29.04 -5.51
C VAL A 101 1.66 -27.62 -4.99
N ILE A 102 0.46 -27.26 -4.52
CA ILE A 102 0.22 -25.97 -3.86
C ILE A 102 -0.10 -26.23 -2.39
N VAL A 103 0.62 -25.56 -1.48
CA VAL A 103 0.35 -25.58 -0.04
C VAL A 103 -0.33 -24.27 0.38
N ASP A 104 -1.37 -24.35 1.23
CA ASP A 104 -2.07 -23.22 1.82
C ASP A 104 -1.74 -23.12 3.32
N PHE A 105 -1.22 -21.97 3.75
CA PHE A 105 -0.92 -21.67 5.15
C PHE A 105 -2.15 -21.14 5.92
N GLY A 106 -3.32 -21.06 5.28
CA GLY A 106 -4.58 -20.65 5.90
C GLY A 106 -4.74 -19.16 6.15
N GLY A 107 -3.79 -18.35 5.73
CA GLY A 107 -3.81 -16.90 5.80
C GLY A 107 -2.46 -16.32 5.40
N HIS A 108 -2.45 -15.02 5.11
CA HIS A 108 -1.25 -14.30 4.67
C HIS A 108 -0.15 -14.26 5.73
N ARG A 109 1.09 -14.32 5.30
CA ARG A 109 2.33 -14.27 6.12
C ARG A 109 3.42 -13.48 5.41
N THR A 110 4.21 -12.76 6.20
CA THR A 110 5.47 -12.16 5.76
C THR A 110 6.60 -12.88 6.47
N GLY A 111 7.46 -13.57 5.72
CA GLY A 111 8.53 -14.37 6.35
C GLY A 111 9.33 -15.22 5.39
N TYR A 112 9.95 -16.26 5.93
CA TYR A 112 10.81 -17.18 5.22
C TYR A 112 10.16 -18.54 5.13
N LEU A 113 10.47 -19.32 4.08
CA LEU A 113 10.05 -20.70 3.95
C LEU A 113 11.22 -21.63 4.33
N SER A 114 10.93 -22.68 5.07
CA SER A 114 11.87 -23.80 5.28
C SER A 114 11.17 -25.14 5.09
N PHE A 115 11.95 -26.13 4.75
CA PHE A 115 11.51 -27.52 4.58
C PHE A 115 12.71 -28.46 4.68
N ARG A 116 12.46 -29.75 4.83
CA ARG A 116 13.43 -30.79 4.62
C ARG A 116 13.14 -31.49 3.29
N LEU A 117 14.13 -31.60 2.42
CA LEU A 117 14.01 -32.29 1.14
C LEU A 117 14.59 -33.66 1.27
N GLU A 118 13.74 -34.68 1.12
CA GLU A 118 14.08 -36.10 1.12
C GLU A 118 14.06 -36.66 -0.30
N THR A 119 14.64 -37.83 -0.50
CA THR A 119 14.67 -38.50 -1.78
C THR A 119 14.00 -39.87 -1.71
N GLU A 120 13.47 -40.31 -2.83
CA GLU A 120 12.87 -41.65 -2.99
C GLU A 120 13.33 -42.28 -4.31
N GLY A 121 13.81 -43.52 -4.25
CA GLY A 121 14.33 -44.24 -5.39
C GLY A 121 15.82 -44.52 -5.28
N ARG A 122 16.58 -44.36 -6.37
CA ARG A 122 18.03 -44.54 -6.37
C ARG A 122 18.74 -43.36 -5.71
N GLU A 123 19.97 -43.55 -5.29
CA GLU A 123 20.83 -42.46 -4.81
C GLU A 123 20.83 -41.30 -5.80
N PRO A 124 20.71 -40.05 -5.34
CA PRO A 124 20.75 -38.89 -6.19
C PRO A 124 22.07 -38.75 -6.94
N ASP A 125 21.99 -38.74 -8.25
CA ASP A 125 23.12 -38.58 -9.18
C ASP A 125 23.12 -37.19 -9.86
N ALA A 126 22.21 -36.30 -9.45
CA ALA A 126 22.09 -34.93 -9.92
C ALA A 126 21.39 -34.06 -8.85
N PRO A 127 21.54 -32.72 -8.91
CA PRO A 127 20.75 -31.80 -8.09
C PRO A 127 19.26 -31.93 -8.37
N ALA A 128 18.43 -31.62 -7.38
CA ALA A 128 17.02 -31.33 -7.60
C ALA A 128 16.85 -29.85 -7.98
N ARG A 129 16.24 -29.57 -9.13
CA ARG A 129 15.91 -28.21 -9.61
C ARG A 129 14.45 -27.92 -9.35
N LEU A 130 14.20 -26.92 -8.49
CA LEU A 130 12.88 -26.60 -7.99
C LEU A 130 12.52 -25.16 -8.32
N ARG A 131 11.22 -24.89 -8.59
CA ARG A 131 10.64 -23.55 -8.57
C ARG A 131 9.66 -23.43 -7.42
N PHE A 132 9.76 -22.33 -6.70
CA PHE A 132 8.78 -21.91 -5.71
C PHE A 132 8.10 -20.63 -6.21
N THR A 133 6.75 -20.61 -6.21
CA THR A 133 5.97 -19.40 -6.46
C THR A 133 5.20 -19.07 -5.19
N PHE A 134 5.42 -17.86 -4.66
CA PHE A 134 4.82 -17.37 -3.41
C PHE A 134 3.62 -16.48 -3.74
N GLY A 135 2.40 -16.97 -3.51
CA GLY A 135 1.17 -16.24 -3.84
C GLY A 135 0.50 -15.64 -2.62
N GLU A 136 0.11 -14.38 -2.72
CA GLU A 136 -0.79 -13.73 -1.75
C GLU A 136 -2.25 -14.11 -2.04
N VAL A 137 -2.58 -14.30 -3.31
CA VAL A 137 -3.92 -14.65 -3.81
C VAL A 137 -3.86 -15.87 -4.74
N PRO A 138 -5.01 -16.54 -5.00
CA PRO A 138 -5.05 -17.72 -5.88
C PRO A 138 -4.44 -17.51 -7.26
N THR A 139 -4.67 -16.36 -7.87
CA THR A 139 -4.18 -16.02 -9.22
C THR A 139 -2.65 -16.09 -9.32
N ASP A 140 -1.93 -15.68 -8.28
CA ASP A 140 -0.45 -15.68 -8.27
C ASP A 140 0.17 -17.06 -8.49
N VAL A 141 -0.49 -18.12 -8.05
CA VAL A 141 -0.01 -19.50 -8.15
C VAL A 141 -0.76 -20.33 -9.19
N ALA A 142 -1.89 -19.82 -9.69
CA ALA A 142 -2.70 -20.48 -10.71
C ALA A 142 -2.23 -20.13 -12.13
N GLU A 143 -1.82 -18.88 -12.36
CA GLU A 143 -1.41 -18.40 -13.66
C GLU A 143 0.13 -18.39 -13.81
N PRO A 144 0.64 -18.56 -15.04
CA PRO A 144 2.06 -18.39 -15.30
C PRO A 144 2.49 -16.93 -15.06
N LEU A 145 3.58 -16.73 -14.30
CA LEU A 145 4.19 -15.41 -14.11
C LEU A 145 4.89 -14.89 -15.38
N TYR A 146 5.17 -15.76 -16.33
CA TYR A 146 5.87 -15.43 -17.57
C TYR A 146 5.08 -15.90 -18.79
N PRO A 147 5.11 -15.13 -19.93
CA PRO A 147 5.89 -13.91 -20.12
C PRO A 147 5.30 -12.72 -19.33
N TYR A 148 6.17 -11.99 -18.61
CA TYR A 148 5.79 -10.80 -17.87
C TYR A 148 5.73 -9.57 -18.77
N ALA A 149 4.67 -8.77 -18.66
CA ALA A 149 4.42 -7.60 -19.47
C ALA A 149 4.30 -6.28 -18.69
N GLY A 150 4.50 -6.32 -17.36
CA GLY A 150 4.38 -5.16 -16.50
C GLY A 150 5.53 -4.16 -16.64
N GLN A 151 5.30 -2.95 -16.15
CA GLN A 151 6.24 -1.82 -16.24
C GLN A 151 7.35 -1.85 -15.19
N LEU A 152 7.09 -2.48 -14.03
CA LEU A 152 8.10 -2.63 -12.98
C LEU A 152 9.03 -3.81 -13.31
N SER A 153 10.18 -3.86 -12.64
CA SER A 153 11.13 -4.96 -12.84
C SER A 153 10.49 -6.32 -12.53
N SER A 154 10.67 -7.31 -13.43
CA SER A 154 10.26 -8.70 -13.20
C SER A 154 10.98 -9.35 -12.00
N ALA A 155 12.07 -8.75 -11.50
CA ALA A 155 12.73 -9.19 -10.27
C ALA A 155 11.85 -9.07 -9.01
N TRP A 156 10.72 -8.36 -9.10
CA TRP A 156 9.71 -8.31 -8.05
C TRP A 156 8.68 -9.45 -8.10
N LEU A 157 8.67 -10.25 -9.18
CA LEU A 157 7.80 -11.42 -9.24
C LEU A 157 8.17 -12.40 -8.11
N PRO A 158 7.17 -13.01 -7.47
CA PRO A 158 7.38 -13.77 -6.25
C PRO A 158 7.76 -15.23 -6.54
N ASP A 159 8.73 -15.46 -7.40
CA ASP A 159 9.23 -16.80 -7.67
C ASP A 159 10.74 -16.92 -7.42
N GLU A 160 11.17 -18.14 -7.12
CA GLU A 160 12.57 -18.52 -6.96
C GLU A 160 12.82 -19.86 -7.64
N VAL A 161 13.91 -19.93 -8.40
CA VAL A 161 14.42 -21.19 -8.94
C VAL A 161 15.72 -21.53 -8.23
N VAL A 162 15.74 -22.69 -7.56
CA VAL A 162 16.89 -23.16 -6.79
C VAL A 162 17.34 -24.54 -7.27
N ASN A 163 18.65 -24.78 -7.26
CA ASN A 163 19.22 -26.09 -7.39
C ASN A 163 19.71 -26.53 -6.00
N ILE A 164 19.34 -27.77 -5.60
CA ILE A 164 19.73 -28.35 -4.32
C ILE A 164 20.64 -29.50 -4.62
N ASP A 165 21.95 -29.29 -4.39
CA ASP A 165 23.02 -30.19 -4.85
C ASP A 165 23.15 -31.45 -4.00
N TYR A 166 22.92 -31.33 -2.70
CA TYR A 166 23.07 -32.45 -1.76
C TYR A 166 21.74 -32.86 -1.17
N LEU A 167 21.42 -34.14 -1.22
CA LEU A 167 20.15 -34.69 -0.75
C LEU A 167 20.40 -35.98 0.06
N PRO A 168 19.68 -36.19 1.17
CA PRO A 168 18.65 -35.30 1.75
C PRO A 168 19.24 -34.16 2.61
N GLN A 169 18.56 -33.01 2.69
CA GLN A 169 19.00 -31.93 3.57
C GLN A 169 17.86 -30.98 4.00
N PRO A 170 18.00 -30.26 5.14
CA PRO A 170 17.15 -29.14 5.47
C PRO A 170 17.47 -27.92 4.57
N VAL A 171 16.45 -27.21 4.16
CA VAL A 171 16.56 -26.01 3.32
C VAL A 171 15.80 -24.87 3.99
N ARG A 172 16.42 -23.69 4.09
CA ARG A 172 15.75 -22.43 4.42
C ARG A 172 15.95 -21.46 3.26
N MET A 173 14.84 -20.95 2.71
CA MET A 173 14.90 -20.01 1.60
C MET A 173 15.53 -18.69 2.07
N PRO A 174 16.45 -18.09 1.28
CA PRO A 174 17.27 -16.96 1.75
C PRO A 174 16.50 -15.63 1.78
N ARG A 175 15.47 -15.47 0.95
CA ARG A 175 14.69 -14.25 0.85
C ARG A 175 13.45 -14.30 1.72
N ARG A 176 13.00 -13.13 2.20
CA ARG A 176 11.70 -12.94 2.82
C ARG A 176 10.64 -12.75 1.74
N TYR A 177 9.52 -13.43 1.89
CA TYR A 177 8.36 -13.34 1.00
C TYR A 177 7.12 -12.93 1.75
N ALA A 178 6.11 -12.47 0.99
CA ALA A 178 4.75 -12.27 1.42
C ALA A 178 3.88 -13.30 0.70
N PHE A 179 3.18 -14.14 1.45
CA PHE A 179 2.44 -15.26 0.86
C PHE A 179 1.39 -15.83 1.81
N ARG A 180 0.37 -16.40 1.20
CA ARG A 180 -0.53 -17.38 1.81
C ARG A 180 -0.30 -18.76 1.18
N TYR A 181 -0.09 -18.78 -0.14
CA TYR A 181 0.09 -19.99 -0.93
C TYR A 181 1.53 -20.13 -1.37
N VAL A 182 2.02 -21.38 -1.43
CA VAL A 182 3.30 -21.68 -2.08
C VAL A 182 3.09 -22.81 -3.07
N LYS A 183 3.29 -22.52 -4.35
CA LYS A 183 3.37 -23.55 -5.38
C LYS A 183 4.80 -24.04 -5.47
N ILE A 184 4.97 -25.35 -5.36
CA ILE A 184 6.25 -26.05 -5.47
C ILE A 184 6.22 -26.86 -6.76
N GLU A 185 7.19 -26.63 -7.65
CA GLU A 185 7.30 -27.31 -8.93
C GLU A 185 8.67 -27.99 -9.02
N VAL A 186 8.70 -29.28 -9.36
CA VAL A 186 9.93 -30.01 -9.67
C VAL A 186 10.27 -29.80 -11.13
N LEU A 187 11.17 -28.86 -11.41
CA LEU A 187 11.58 -28.55 -12.78
C LEU A 187 12.42 -29.65 -13.38
N ASP A 188 13.32 -30.23 -12.58
CA ASP A 188 14.13 -31.36 -13.01
C ASP A 188 14.68 -32.16 -11.83
N THR A 189 14.77 -33.49 -12.02
CA THR A 189 15.53 -34.47 -11.25
C THR A 189 16.04 -35.49 -12.25
N SER A 190 17.05 -36.30 -11.88
CA SER A 190 17.34 -37.45 -12.72
C SER A 190 16.19 -38.47 -12.70
N SER A 191 16.11 -39.31 -13.70
CA SER A 191 15.08 -40.37 -13.78
C SER A 191 15.17 -41.41 -12.65
N GLY A 192 16.28 -41.41 -11.91
CA GLY A 192 16.56 -42.39 -10.86
C GLY A 192 15.85 -42.15 -9.55
N PHE A 193 15.49 -40.88 -9.26
CA PHE A 193 14.89 -40.49 -7.99
C PHE A 193 13.78 -39.44 -8.13
N GLY A 194 12.94 -39.35 -7.13
CA GLY A 194 12.02 -38.26 -6.90
C GLY A 194 12.30 -37.62 -5.55
N VAL A 195 11.61 -36.54 -5.24
CA VAL A 195 11.77 -35.77 -3.98
C VAL A 195 10.49 -35.75 -3.16
N ARG A 196 10.63 -35.73 -1.84
CA ARG A 196 9.55 -35.51 -0.87
C ARG A 196 9.87 -34.32 0.00
N PHE A 197 8.84 -33.55 0.35
CA PHE A 197 8.95 -32.39 1.22
C PHE A 197 8.44 -32.73 2.61
N GLU A 198 9.30 -32.64 3.60
CA GLU A 198 8.99 -32.87 5.00
C GLU A 198 9.21 -31.56 5.79
N ASP A 199 8.52 -31.43 6.92
CA ASP A 199 8.66 -30.31 7.86
C ASP A 199 8.57 -28.91 7.21
N VAL A 200 7.66 -28.74 6.24
CA VAL A 200 7.44 -27.45 5.57
C VAL A 200 6.89 -26.45 6.57
N LYS A 201 7.54 -25.29 6.68
CA LYS A 201 7.20 -24.23 7.63
C LYS A 201 7.36 -22.83 7.02
N ALA A 202 6.45 -21.95 7.34
CA ALA A 202 6.64 -20.51 7.25
C ALA A 202 7.19 -19.98 8.58
N HIS A 203 8.23 -19.16 8.51
CA HIS A 203 8.81 -18.42 9.62
C HIS A 203 8.33 -16.98 9.50
N ALA A 204 7.12 -16.71 10.03
CA ALA A 204 6.50 -15.40 9.94
C ALA A 204 7.19 -14.40 10.86
N VAL A 205 7.55 -13.23 10.32
CA VAL A 205 8.27 -12.17 11.05
C VAL A 205 7.47 -10.88 11.11
N THR A 206 7.47 -10.23 12.27
CA THR A 206 6.79 -8.95 12.49
C THR A 206 7.36 -8.21 13.70
N ALA A 207 7.25 -6.87 13.72
CA ALA A 207 7.51 -6.05 14.91
C ALA A 207 6.34 -6.03 15.90
N ALA A 208 5.16 -6.53 15.53
CA ALA A 208 4.00 -6.55 16.41
C ALA A 208 4.26 -7.44 17.65
N ARG A 209 4.19 -6.85 18.86
CA ARG A 209 4.49 -7.53 20.13
C ARG A 209 3.23 -7.99 20.87
N VAL A 210 2.09 -7.44 20.49
CA VAL A 210 0.80 -7.74 21.12
C VAL A 210 -0.22 -8.13 20.08
N THR A 211 -1.19 -8.95 20.48
CA THR A 211 -2.38 -9.23 19.68
C THR A 211 -3.51 -8.36 20.23
N PRO A 212 -4.04 -7.40 19.47
CA PRO A 212 -5.18 -6.60 19.92
C PRO A 212 -6.39 -7.47 20.21
N PRO A 213 -7.23 -7.11 21.19
CA PRO A 213 -8.45 -7.86 21.46
C PRO A 213 -9.40 -7.79 20.25
N PRO A 214 -10.27 -8.81 20.04
CA PRO A 214 -11.29 -8.77 19.00
C PRO A 214 -12.18 -7.53 19.12
N LEU A 215 -12.61 -7.01 17.97
CA LEU A 215 -13.56 -5.90 17.93
C LEU A 215 -14.95 -6.41 18.38
N THR A 216 -15.56 -5.67 19.30
CA THR A 216 -16.99 -5.83 19.57
C THR A 216 -17.78 -5.01 18.55
N ALA A 217 -18.42 -5.65 17.61
CA ALA A 217 -19.22 -5.01 16.56
C ALA A 217 -20.55 -5.72 16.35
N ASP A 218 -21.52 -5.00 15.83
CA ASP A 218 -22.89 -5.45 15.58
C ASP A 218 -23.01 -6.40 14.39
N SER A 219 -22.02 -6.44 13.50
CA SER A 219 -22.04 -7.30 12.33
C SER A 219 -20.76 -8.14 12.18
N GLU A 220 -20.92 -9.35 11.65
CA GLU A 220 -19.81 -10.25 11.31
C GLU A 220 -18.89 -9.65 10.25
N LEU A 221 -19.47 -8.93 9.27
CA LEU A 221 -18.70 -8.26 8.23
C LEU A 221 -17.75 -7.21 8.84
N MET A 222 -18.22 -6.42 9.81
CA MET A 222 -17.39 -5.41 10.48
C MET A 222 -16.25 -6.05 11.29
N ARG A 223 -16.53 -7.15 12.00
CA ARG A 223 -15.47 -7.92 12.69
C ARG A 223 -14.43 -8.43 11.69
N ARG A 224 -14.90 -9.00 10.58
CA ARG A 224 -13.99 -9.51 9.54
C ARG A 224 -13.18 -8.41 8.88
N ILE A 225 -13.76 -7.23 8.61
CA ILE A 225 -13.05 -6.06 8.10
C ILE A 225 -11.94 -5.63 9.07
N ASP A 226 -12.23 -5.60 10.36
CA ASP A 226 -11.25 -5.26 11.39
C ASP A 226 -10.11 -6.30 11.47
N ASP A 227 -10.43 -7.59 11.48
CA ASP A 227 -9.45 -8.68 11.52
C ASP A 227 -8.49 -8.62 10.32
N VAL A 228 -9.03 -8.41 9.11
CA VAL A 228 -8.23 -8.28 7.87
C VAL A 228 -7.38 -7.00 7.90
N SER A 229 -7.90 -5.90 8.43
CA SER A 229 -7.13 -4.67 8.64
C SER A 229 -5.92 -4.90 9.55
N MET A 230 -6.14 -5.59 10.67
CA MET A 230 -5.07 -5.92 11.61
C MET A 230 -4.04 -6.89 11.00
N ALA A 231 -4.49 -7.90 10.25
CA ALA A 231 -3.59 -8.82 9.55
C ALA A 231 -2.72 -8.08 8.54
N THR A 232 -3.31 -7.16 7.77
CA THR A 232 -2.62 -6.32 6.79
C THR A 232 -1.52 -5.49 7.45
N LEU A 233 -1.86 -4.76 8.52
CA LEU A 233 -0.88 -3.93 9.22
C LEU A 233 0.22 -4.78 9.88
N ARG A 234 -0.13 -5.87 10.58
CA ARG A 234 0.83 -6.77 11.24
C ARG A 234 1.91 -7.26 10.27
N ASP A 235 1.51 -7.67 9.07
CA ASP A 235 2.40 -8.27 8.09
C ASP A 235 3.29 -7.23 7.40
N CYS A 236 2.90 -5.95 7.42
CA CYS A 236 3.70 -4.79 6.98
C CYS A 236 4.52 -4.15 8.11
N MET A 237 4.31 -4.53 9.38
CA MET A 237 5.10 -4.05 10.53
C MET A 237 6.40 -4.83 10.62
N GLN A 238 7.45 -4.29 10.03
CA GLN A 238 8.80 -4.86 10.02
C GLN A 238 9.75 -3.96 10.81
N THR A 239 10.98 -3.81 10.42
CA THR A 239 11.91 -2.85 11.05
C THR A 239 11.48 -1.39 10.86
N THR A 240 10.59 -1.17 9.90
CA THR A 240 9.75 0.03 9.71
C THR A 240 8.33 -0.40 9.39
N PHE A 241 7.42 0.53 9.22
CA PHE A 241 6.17 0.28 8.53
C PHE A 241 6.44 0.23 7.02
N GLU A 242 6.44 -0.97 6.43
CA GLU A 242 6.55 -1.14 4.99
C GLU A 242 5.21 -0.88 4.31
N ASP A 243 5.23 -0.35 3.09
CA ASP A 243 4.04 -0.17 2.24
C ASP A 243 3.36 -1.50 1.94
N GLY A 244 4.13 -2.45 1.39
CA GLY A 244 3.75 -3.83 1.14
C GLY A 244 4.95 -4.78 1.26
N PRO A 245 4.79 -5.94 1.93
CA PRO A 245 5.90 -6.85 2.18
C PRO A 245 6.31 -7.68 0.96
N ARG A 246 5.44 -7.76 -0.07
CA ARG A 246 5.76 -8.36 -1.36
C ARG A 246 6.64 -7.41 -2.17
N ARG A 247 6.22 -6.16 -2.28
CA ARG A 247 6.78 -5.04 -3.01
C ARG A 247 6.20 -3.74 -2.42
N ASP A 248 6.91 -2.67 -2.25
CA ASP A 248 8.34 -2.40 -2.47
C ASP A 248 9.22 -2.69 -1.26
N GLN A 249 8.63 -3.08 -0.09
CA GLN A 249 9.31 -3.29 1.19
C GLN A 249 10.00 -2.01 1.69
N ARG A 250 9.33 -0.86 1.52
CA ARG A 250 9.89 0.47 1.81
C ARG A 250 9.00 1.24 2.77
N LEU A 251 9.63 2.21 3.41
CA LEU A 251 8.93 3.19 4.23
C LEU A 251 8.50 4.37 3.35
N TRP A 252 7.17 4.58 3.19
CA TRP A 252 6.57 5.69 2.47
C TRP A 252 5.82 6.63 3.41
N VAL A 253 5.94 7.97 3.22
CA VAL A 253 5.35 8.98 4.14
C VAL A 253 3.84 8.93 4.14
N GLY A 254 3.20 8.86 2.95
CA GLY A 254 1.75 8.84 2.84
C GLY A 254 1.14 7.60 3.48
N ASP A 255 1.78 6.45 3.29
CA ASP A 255 1.41 5.17 3.90
C ASP A 255 1.57 5.22 5.42
N LEU A 256 2.69 5.75 5.91
CA LEU A 256 3.00 5.82 7.33
C LEU A 256 1.87 6.49 8.13
N ARG A 257 1.24 7.55 7.63
CA ARG A 257 0.14 8.19 8.33
C ARG A 257 -1.00 7.21 8.60
N LEU A 258 -1.42 6.46 7.59
CA LEU A 258 -2.54 5.53 7.68
C LEU A 258 -2.23 4.33 8.57
N GLN A 259 -1.02 3.81 8.43
CA GLN A 259 -0.48 2.74 9.26
C GLN A 259 -0.38 3.16 10.74
N ALA A 260 0.12 4.37 11.00
CA ALA A 260 0.26 4.91 12.36
C ALA A 260 -1.11 5.11 13.03
N LEU A 261 -2.11 5.67 12.32
CA LEU A 261 -3.47 5.82 12.84
C LEU A 261 -4.05 4.46 13.28
N THR A 262 -3.86 3.43 12.46
CA THR A 262 -4.31 2.07 12.80
C THR A 262 -3.50 1.49 13.97
N ASN A 263 -2.17 1.68 13.97
CA ASN A 263 -1.30 1.22 15.06
C ASN A 263 -1.69 1.80 16.42
N TYR A 264 -2.05 3.09 16.51
CA TYR A 264 -2.40 3.73 17.80
C TYR A 264 -3.60 3.07 18.50
N VAL A 265 -4.53 2.54 17.75
CA VAL A 265 -5.75 1.91 18.29
C VAL A 265 -5.69 0.37 18.33
N THR A 266 -4.61 -0.22 17.80
CA THR A 266 -4.41 -1.68 17.71
C THR A 266 -3.14 -2.12 18.43
N PHE A 267 -2.01 -2.22 17.71
CA PHE A 267 -0.76 -2.80 18.20
C PHE A 267 0.00 -1.88 19.18
N LYS A 268 -0.17 -0.58 19.08
CA LYS A 268 0.47 0.44 19.94
C LYS A 268 2.01 0.39 19.93
N GLN A 269 2.60 -0.03 18.82
CA GLN A 269 4.04 -0.02 18.61
C GLN A 269 4.50 1.38 18.20
N ASN A 270 4.39 2.33 19.14
CA ASN A 270 4.63 3.75 18.88
C ASN A 270 6.12 4.06 18.68
N ASP A 271 7.01 3.23 19.21
CA ASP A 271 8.46 3.27 18.96
C ASP A 271 8.81 3.06 17.48
N VAL A 272 8.07 2.19 16.78
CA VAL A 272 8.26 1.99 15.34
C VAL A 272 7.79 3.22 14.54
N VAL A 273 6.68 3.86 14.94
CA VAL A 273 6.23 5.12 14.31
C VAL A 273 7.27 6.23 14.52
N GLN A 274 7.77 6.36 15.75
CA GLN A 274 8.82 7.33 16.11
C GLN A 274 10.08 7.11 15.26
N ARG A 275 10.53 5.86 15.13
CA ARG A 275 11.64 5.47 14.25
C ARG A 275 11.41 5.94 12.82
N CYS A 276 10.24 5.68 12.26
CA CYS A 276 9.89 6.06 10.89
C CYS A 276 9.95 7.58 10.69
N LEU A 277 9.43 8.36 11.64
CA LEU A 277 9.51 9.82 11.61
C LEU A 277 10.94 10.32 11.64
N TYR A 278 11.81 9.75 12.49
CA TYR A 278 13.23 10.07 12.52
C TYR A 278 13.95 9.69 11.22
N LEU A 279 13.62 8.55 10.61
CA LEU A 279 14.21 8.14 9.33
C LEU A 279 13.90 9.15 8.21
N PHE A 280 12.67 9.65 8.11
CA PHE A 280 12.34 10.68 7.13
C PHE A 280 13.11 11.97 7.36
N ALA A 281 13.18 12.42 8.60
CA ALA A 281 13.90 13.65 8.95
C ALA A 281 15.43 13.50 8.77
N ALA A 282 15.98 12.30 8.99
CA ALA A 282 17.40 12.03 8.90
C ALA A 282 17.96 11.99 7.48
N PHE A 283 17.13 11.66 6.48
CA PHE A 283 17.56 11.49 5.09
C PHE A 283 16.77 12.39 4.12
N PRO A 284 16.87 13.73 4.26
CA PRO A 284 16.12 14.66 3.42
C PRO A 284 16.79 14.87 2.06
N ARG A 285 16.11 15.61 1.18
CA ARG A 285 16.69 16.26 0.01
C ARG A 285 17.68 17.36 0.45
N GLU A 286 18.57 17.81 -0.46
CA GLU A 286 19.60 18.84 -0.16
C GLU A 286 19.02 20.16 0.40
N ASP A 287 17.78 20.50 0.09
CA ASP A 287 17.09 21.67 0.60
C ASP A 287 16.28 21.41 1.88
N GLY A 288 16.28 20.18 2.39
CA GLY A 288 15.60 19.77 3.61
C GLY A 288 14.18 19.20 3.40
N LEU A 289 13.71 19.05 2.15
CA LEU A 289 12.44 18.37 1.89
C LEU A 289 12.58 16.88 2.21
N VAL A 290 11.62 16.31 2.95
CA VAL A 290 11.59 14.85 3.17
C VAL A 290 11.32 14.12 1.86
N ALA A 291 12.02 13.01 1.65
CA ALA A 291 11.73 12.14 0.52
C ALA A 291 10.36 11.47 0.71
N ALA A 292 9.69 11.14 -0.39
CA ALA A 292 8.44 10.39 -0.34
C ALA A 292 8.64 9.00 0.27
N CYS A 293 9.82 8.39 0.06
CA CYS A 293 10.20 7.13 0.68
C CYS A 293 11.65 7.14 1.18
N VAL A 294 11.94 6.26 2.14
CA VAL A 294 13.29 5.96 2.64
C VAL A 294 13.59 4.49 2.35
N TYR A 295 14.77 4.23 1.79
CA TYR A 295 15.33 2.88 1.69
C TYR A 295 16.04 2.56 3.00
N GLU A 296 15.48 1.66 3.79
CA GLU A 296 16.07 1.29 5.08
C GLU A 296 17.24 0.32 4.91
N LYS A 297 17.16 -0.59 3.95
CA LYS A 297 18.13 -1.68 3.77
C LYS A 297 18.99 -1.47 2.52
N PRO A 298 20.23 -2.00 2.52
CA PRO A 298 20.97 -2.62 3.64
C PRO A 298 21.41 -1.60 4.70
N LYS A 299 21.39 -0.31 4.39
CA LYS A 299 21.63 0.85 5.27
C LYS A 299 20.66 1.95 4.89
N ALA A 300 20.12 2.62 5.88
CA ALA A 300 19.16 3.69 5.66
C ALA A 300 19.73 4.82 4.78
N ARG A 301 18.93 5.25 3.79
CA ARG A 301 19.32 6.28 2.83
C ARG A 301 18.12 6.95 2.17
N TYR A 302 18.36 8.10 1.62
CA TYR A 302 17.43 8.90 0.84
C TYR A 302 16.83 8.12 -0.35
N GLY A 303 15.51 8.21 -0.54
CA GLY A 303 14.80 7.43 -1.54
C GLY A 303 14.73 8.05 -2.95
N GLY A 304 15.03 9.34 -3.09
CA GLY A 304 15.13 10.01 -4.42
C GLY A 304 13.79 10.40 -5.06
N ILE A 305 12.65 10.11 -4.45
CA ILE A 305 11.30 10.43 -4.95
C ILE A 305 10.71 11.57 -4.11
N HIS A 306 10.05 12.55 -4.75
CA HIS A 306 9.43 13.71 -4.10
C HIS A 306 7.98 13.83 -4.49
N ILE A 307 7.12 13.85 -3.49
CA ILE A 307 5.68 13.97 -3.63
C ILE A 307 5.22 15.10 -2.68
N VAL A 308 4.55 16.11 -3.23
CA VAL A 308 4.15 17.32 -2.48
C VAL A 308 3.22 16.98 -1.32
N ASP A 309 2.18 16.22 -1.59
CA ASP A 309 1.21 15.81 -0.59
C ASP A 309 1.85 14.92 0.49
N TYR A 310 2.79 14.03 0.13
CA TYR A 310 3.52 13.21 1.09
C TYR A 310 4.41 14.06 2.01
N ALA A 311 5.15 15.03 1.48
CA ALA A 311 5.94 15.93 2.29
C ALA A 311 5.08 16.75 3.28
N ALA A 312 3.90 17.21 2.84
CA ALA A 312 2.94 17.88 3.71
C ALA A 312 2.35 16.94 4.78
N LEU A 313 2.10 15.67 4.43
CA LEU A 313 1.59 14.65 5.35
C LEU A 313 2.62 14.22 6.42
N PHE A 314 3.91 14.46 6.23
CA PHE A 314 4.90 14.31 7.31
C PHE A 314 4.51 15.11 8.55
N ASN A 315 4.12 16.38 8.36
CA ASN A 315 3.70 17.25 9.45
C ASN A 315 2.41 16.74 10.12
N VAL A 316 1.47 16.26 9.32
CA VAL A 316 0.21 15.68 9.83
C VAL A 316 0.50 14.43 10.66
N THR A 317 1.40 13.56 10.16
CA THR A 317 1.79 12.33 10.87
C THR A 317 2.50 12.64 12.20
N LEU A 318 3.37 13.65 12.21
CA LEU A 318 4.04 14.09 13.44
C LEU A 318 3.04 14.66 14.46
N ARG A 319 2.05 15.46 14.01
CA ARG A 319 0.96 15.93 14.86
C ARG A 319 0.16 14.77 15.44
N ASP A 320 -0.24 13.82 14.58
CA ASP A 320 -1.02 12.63 14.99
C ASP A 320 -0.23 11.78 16.00
N TYR A 321 1.11 11.65 15.81
CA TYR A 321 1.99 10.97 16.76
C TYR A 321 1.99 11.66 18.14
N VAL A 322 2.25 12.97 18.18
CA VAL A 322 2.26 13.73 19.44
C VAL A 322 0.88 13.68 20.13
N GLU A 323 -0.19 13.71 19.36
CA GLU A 323 -1.56 13.61 19.89
C GLU A 323 -1.83 12.23 20.50
N ALA A 324 -1.44 11.16 19.83
CA ALA A 324 -1.72 9.79 20.26
C ALA A 324 -0.84 9.35 21.44
N THR A 325 0.39 9.87 21.55
CA THR A 325 1.39 9.42 22.52
C THR A 325 1.61 10.38 23.67
N GLY A 326 1.33 11.67 23.48
CA GLY A 326 1.70 12.75 24.40
C GLY A 326 3.20 13.13 24.34
N ASP A 327 3.98 12.54 23.43
CA ASP A 327 5.43 12.76 23.29
C ASP A 327 5.73 14.09 22.59
N ALA A 328 5.60 15.19 23.34
CA ALA A 328 5.92 16.52 22.87
C ALA A 328 7.43 16.72 22.63
N ASP A 329 8.30 15.90 23.24
CA ASP A 329 9.75 16.01 23.06
C ASP A 329 10.16 15.60 21.65
N THR A 330 9.64 14.50 21.12
CA THR A 330 9.81 14.13 19.71
C THR A 330 9.24 15.21 18.77
N GLY A 331 8.09 15.80 19.12
CA GLY A 331 7.51 16.91 18.38
C GLY A 331 8.45 18.12 18.32
N ARG A 332 9.06 18.50 19.45
CA ARG A 332 10.06 19.59 19.51
C ARG A 332 11.33 19.28 18.73
N ASP A 333 11.83 18.05 18.83
CA ASP A 333 13.06 17.63 18.17
C ASP A 333 12.90 17.61 16.63
N LEU A 334 11.74 17.16 16.13
CA LEU A 334 11.43 17.10 14.70
C LEU A 334 10.81 18.39 14.13
N TRP A 335 10.53 19.39 14.99
CA TRP A 335 9.95 20.67 14.56
C TRP A 335 10.71 21.37 13.42
N PRO A 336 12.07 21.41 13.43
CA PRO A 336 12.82 22.03 12.33
C PRO A 336 12.55 21.33 10.98
N ALA A 337 12.44 19.99 10.98
CA ALA A 337 12.09 19.24 9.78
C ALA A 337 10.65 19.54 9.32
N ALA A 338 9.68 19.55 10.25
CA ALA A 338 8.28 19.86 9.93
C ALA A 338 8.13 21.29 9.38
N LYS A 339 8.73 22.27 10.02
CA LYS A 339 8.75 23.67 9.55
C LYS A 339 9.27 23.78 8.12
N ARG A 340 10.38 23.07 7.85
CA ARG A 340 11.04 23.11 6.54
C ARG A 340 10.14 22.59 5.40
N GLN A 341 9.25 21.61 5.65
CA GLN A 341 8.34 21.12 4.62
C GLN A 341 7.44 22.24 4.13
N LEU A 342 6.78 22.96 5.05
CA LEU A 342 5.87 24.05 4.69
C LEU A 342 6.58 25.28 4.16
N GLU A 343 7.83 25.55 4.56
CA GLU A 343 8.64 26.61 3.96
C GLU A 343 8.93 26.35 2.48
N ILE A 344 9.21 25.09 2.12
CA ILE A 344 9.48 24.72 0.73
C ILE A 344 8.21 24.72 -0.10
N ILE A 345 7.16 24.04 0.36
CA ILE A 345 5.87 23.96 -0.34
C ILE A 345 5.22 25.35 -0.43
N GLY A 346 5.38 26.17 0.59
CA GLY A 346 4.82 27.53 0.66
C GLY A 346 5.37 28.50 -0.39
N ARG A 347 6.53 28.23 -1.00
CA ARG A 347 7.06 29.03 -2.11
C ARG A 347 6.18 28.96 -3.35
N ASP A 348 5.44 27.87 -3.48
CA ASP A 348 4.54 27.62 -4.59
C ASP A 348 3.08 28.00 -4.25
N VAL A 349 2.85 28.61 -3.07
CA VAL A 349 1.58 29.23 -2.70
C VAL A 349 1.64 30.71 -3.07
N ASN A 350 0.80 31.13 -4.01
CA ASN A 350 0.81 32.50 -4.51
C ASN A 350 0.27 33.54 -3.50
N ALA A 351 0.34 34.82 -3.87
CA ALA A 351 -0.11 35.91 -3.02
C ALA A 351 -1.60 35.86 -2.65
N GLU A 352 -2.42 35.16 -3.41
CA GLU A 352 -3.85 34.95 -3.17
C GLU A 352 -4.15 33.76 -2.24
N GLY A 353 -3.15 32.91 -1.97
CA GLY A 353 -3.26 31.72 -1.13
C GLY A 353 -3.59 30.42 -1.90
N LEU A 354 -3.40 30.41 -3.21
CA LEU A 354 -3.54 29.19 -4.03
C LEU A 354 -2.18 28.54 -4.22
N TYR A 355 -2.14 27.23 -4.07
CA TYR A 355 -1.01 26.42 -4.52
C TYR A 355 -0.99 26.37 -6.04
N VAL A 356 0.13 26.71 -6.62
CA VAL A 356 0.37 26.69 -8.06
C VAL A 356 1.44 25.64 -8.32
N ASP A 357 1.04 24.53 -8.93
CA ASP A 357 1.94 23.40 -9.20
C ASP A 357 3.09 23.81 -10.13
N PRO A 358 4.34 23.85 -9.63
CA PRO A 358 5.50 24.24 -10.42
C PRO A 358 5.98 23.16 -11.41
N LYS A 359 5.30 22.00 -11.42
CA LYS A 359 5.63 20.83 -12.27
C LYS A 359 7.03 20.24 -12.03
N ASN A 360 7.61 20.49 -10.86
CA ASN A 360 8.94 19.99 -10.48
C ASN A 360 8.89 18.87 -9.43
N MET A 361 7.69 18.56 -8.92
CA MET A 361 7.42 17.48 -7.97
C MET A 361 6.11 16.80 -8.35
N TRP A 362 5.98 15.56 -7.98
CA TRP A 362 4.74 14.82 -8.20
C TRP A 362 3.68 15.19 -7.17
N ILE A 363 2.42 15.31 -7.61
CA ILE A 363 1.23 15.36 -6.78
C ILE A 363 0.52 14.02 -6.92
N PHE A 364 0.53 13.20 -5.88
CA PHE A 364 -0.03 11.86 -5.95
C PHE A 364 -1.56 11.85 -5.81
N ILE A 365 -2.09 12.23 -4.67
CA ILE A 365 -3.52 12.16 -4.29
C ILE A 365 -4.12 10.76 -4.49
N ASP A 366 -3.95 10.16 -5.66
CA ASP A 366 -4.44 8.83 -6.04
C ASP A 366 -3.80 8.35 -7.33
N TRP A 367 -3.82 7.03 -7.59
CA TRP A 367 -3.41 6.42 -8.86
C TRP A 367 -4.35 6.73 -10.05
N SER A 368 -5.48 7.39 -9.85
CA SER A 368 -6.38 7.79 -10.92
C SER A 368 -5.68 8.71 -11.93
N ARG A 369 -5.63 8.26 -13.19
CA ARG A 369 -5.04 9.03 -14.30
C ARG A 369 -5.93 10.19 -14.76
N GLU A 370 -7.23 10.07 -14.55
CA GLU A 370 -8.24 11.05 -14.98
C GLU A 370 -8.37 12.21 -14.00
N LEU A 371 -7.83 12.06 -12.78
CA LEU A 371 -8.04 13.01 -11.69
C LEU A 371 -7.29 14.33 -11.93
N ASP A 372 -8.03 15.43 -12.06
CA ASP A 372 -7.47 16.76 -11.86
C ASP A 372 -7.23 16.99 -10.36
N ARG A 373 -5.98 17.19 -9.97
CA ARG A 373 -5.53 17.21 -8.58
C ARG A 373 -5.57 18.57 -7.92
N ASN A 374 -5.84 19.67 -8.67
CA ASN A 374 -5.67 21.03 -8.16
C ASN A 374 -6.51 21.36 -6.93
N ALA A 375 -7.79 21.02 -6.92
CA ALA A 375 -8.65 21.26 -5.76
C ALA A 375 -8.30 20.32 -4.60
N ALA A 376 -7.99 19.06 -4.87
CA ALA A 376 -7.65 18.08 -3.85
C ALA A 376 -6.34 18.43 -3.13
N ILE A 377 -5.28 18.79 -3.87
CA ILE A 377 -4.01 19.20 -3.25
C ILE A 377 -4.17 20.50 -2.44
N GLN A 378 -4.96 21.47 -2.92
CA GLN A 378 -5.26 22.66 -2.15
C GLN A 378 -5.91 22.33 -0.81
N GLY A 379 -6.90 21.42 -0.78
CA GLY A 379 -7.55 20.96 0.44
C GLY A 379 -6.58 20.23 1.38
N LEU A 380 -5.77 19.32 0.86
CA LEU A 380 -4.74 18.61 1.63
C LEU A 380 -3.73 19.58 2.25
N LEU A 381 -3.24 20.55 1.49
CA LEU A 381 -2.29 21.54 2.01
C LEU A 381 -2.91 22.40 3.10
N ILE A 382 -4.15 22.86 2.95
CA ILE A 382 -4.86 23.58 4.03
C ILE A 382 -4.87 22.72 5.31
N PHE A 383 -5.24 21.44 5.19
CA PHE A 383 -5.23 20.51 6.33
C PHE A 383 -3.84 20.35 6.94
N ALA A 384 -2.78 20.29 6.13
CA ALA A 384 -1.41 20.20 6.62
C ALA A 384 -0.97 21.47 7.38
N TRP A 385 -1.31 22.67 6.89
CA TRP A 385 -1.08 23.93 7.62
C TRP A 385 -1.82 23.97 8.95
N GLN A 386 -3.09 23.56 8.97
CA GLN A 386 -3.89 23.47 10.21
C GLN A 386 -3.28 22.45 11.20
N ALA A 387 -2.86 21.29 10.72
CA ALA A 387 -2.21 20.28 11.54
C ALA A 387 -0.87 20.75 12.10
N THR A 388 -0.10 21.52 11.32
CA THR A 388 1.17 22.10 11.78
C THR A 388 0.93 23.17 12.85
N ALA A 389 -0.10 23.99 12.72
CA ALA A 389 -0.51 24.92 13.78
C ALA A 389 -0.88 24.19 15.08
N GLN A 390 -1.65 23.11 14.97
CA GLN A 390 -2.01 22.28 16.13
C GLN A 390 -0.77 21.65 16.80
N LEU A 391 0.17 21.15 16.00
CA LEU A 391 1.45 20.64 16.51
C LEU A 391 2.23 21.74 17.23
N ALA A 392 2.32 22.94 16.64
CA ALA A 392 3.01 24.09 17.24
C ALA A 392 2.42 24.44 18.62
N HIS A 393 1.10 24.46 18.76
CA HIS A 393 0.45 24.66 20.07
C HIS A 393 0.85 23.56 21.08
N LYS A 394 0.82 22.28 20.65
CA LYS A 394 1.14 21.13 21.52
C LYS A 394 2.58 21.17 22.03
N ILE A 395 3.51 21.73 21.27
CA ILE A 395 4.93 21.81 21.65
C ILE A 395 5.33 23.19 22.22
N GLY A 396 4.35 24.10 22.45
CA GLY A 396 4.56 25.38 23.10
C GLY A 396 5.04 26.53 22.18
N ARG A 397 4.86 26.40 20.85
CA ARG A 397 5.27 27.40 19.85
C ARG A 397 4.08 28.26 19.38
N THR A 398 3.43 28.95 20.30
CA THR A 398 2.18 29.67 20.08
C THR A 398 2.27 30.78 19.01
N ALA A 399 3.41 31.50 18.94
CA ALA A 399 3.59 32.53 17.91
C ALA A 399 3.63 31.94 16.50
N GLU A 400 4.40 30.87 16.32
CA GLU A 400 4.47 30.15 15.03
C GLU A 400 3.12 29.49 14.66
N ALA A 401 2.37 28.99 15.65
CA ALA A 401 1.02 28.47 15.43
C ALA A 401 0.10 29.51 14.79
N ALA A 402 0.10 30.76 15.30
CA ALA A 402 -0.72 31.83 14.75
C ALA A 402 -0.37 32.17 13.28
N GLU A 403 0.91 32.06 12.91
CA GLU A 403 1.35 32.26 11.51
C GLU A 403 0.77 31.18 10.59
N TYR A 404 0.82 29.90 11.01
CA TYR A 404 0.25 28.79 10.23
C TYR A 404 -1.28 28.85 10.16
N GLU A 405 -1.96 29.27 11.23
CA GLU A 405 -3.40 29.51 11.24
C GLU A 405 -3.81 30.63 10.26
N ALA A 406 -3.08 31.73 10.26
CA ALA A 406 -3.33 32.84 9.34
C ALA A 406 -3.13 32.40 7.87
N GLN A 407 -2.07 31.64 7.59
CA GLN A 407 -1.84 31.13 6.25
C GLN A 407 -2.92 30.12 5.84
N ALA A 408 -3.33 29.20 6.71
CA ALA A 408 -4.43 28.27 6.45
C ALA A 408 -5.75 29.02 6.15
N ALA A 409 -6.08 30.04 6.93
CA ALA A 409 -7.27 30.87 6.70
C ALA A 409 -7.25 31.58 5.33
N LYS A 410 -6.09 32.09 4.92
CA LYS A 410 -5.89 32.69 3.59
C LYS A 410 -6.10 31.65 2.48
N MET A 411 -5.53 30.45 2.62
CA MET A 411 -5.69 29.35 1.67
C MET A 411 -7.15 28.85 1.59
N VAL A 412 -7.88 28.82 2.71
CA VAL A 412 -9.32 28.52 2.76
C VAL A 412 -10.11 29.55 1.97
N ALA A 413 -9.83 30.86 2.17
CA ALA A 413 -10.50 31.90 1.41
C ALA A 413 -10.25 31.82 -0.10
N ALA A 414 -9.02 31.48 -0.48
CA ALA A 414 -8.65 31.24 -1.89
C ALA A 414 -9.38 30.03 -2.48
N ALA A 415 -9.41 28.91 -1.76
CA ALA A 415 -10.13 27.71 -2.19
C ALA A 415 -11.63 27.96 -2.42
N ARG A 416 -12.26 28.74 -1.54
CA ARG A 416 -13.68 29.16 -1.69
C ARG A 416 -13.92 29.96 -2.96
N ARG A 417 -13.02 30.87 -3.30
CA ARG A 417 -13.17 31.72 -4.50
C ARG A 417 -12.94 30.96 -5.79
N THR A 418 -11.97 30.05 -5.80
CA THR A 418 -11.48 29.41 -7.02
C THR A 418 -12.22 28.13 -7.36
N TYR A 419 -12.46 27.28 -6.39
CA TYR A 419 -12.97 25.93 -6.64
C TYR A 419 -14.46 25.75 -6.34
N TRP A 420 -15.08 26.61 -5.48
CA TRP A 420 -16.49 26.46 -5.14
C TRP A 420 -17.41 26.92 -6.26
N ASP A 421 -18.27 26.04 -6.72
CA ASP A 421 -19.38 26.32 -7.62
C ASP A 421 -20.66 26.50 -6.80
N ALA A 422 -21.10 27.74 -6.62
CA ALA A 422 -22.27 28.07 -5.78
C ALA A 422 -23.58 27.55 -6.37
N ALA A 423 -23.68 27.45 -7.71
CA ALA A 423 -24.89 26.96 -8.38
C ALA A 423 -25.08 25.45 -8.19
N ARG A 424 -23.99 24.69 -8.26
CA ARG A 424 -24.01 23.24 -8.06
C ARG A 424 -23.80 22.84 -6.59
N GLY A 425 -23.25 23.71 -5.75
CA GLY A 425 -22.95 23.46 -4.36
C GLY A 425 -21.83 22.42 -4.17
N VAL A 426 -20.83 22.42 -5.05
CA VAL A 426 -19.69 21.47 -5.08
C VAL A 426 -18.37 22.19 -5.37
N PHE A 427 -17.24 21.53 -5.08
CA PHE A 427 -15.93 21.97 -5.53
C PHE A 427 -15.60 21.35 -6.90
N LEU A 428 -15.14 22.18 -7.82
CA LEU A 428 -14.74 21.78 -9.17
C LEU A 428 -13.26 22.09 -9.39
N SER A 429 -12.52 21.11 -9.92
CA SER A 429 -11.08 21.16 -10.05
C SER A 429 -10.65 21.52 -11.47
N GLY A 430 -9.59 22.31 -11.60
CA GLY A 430 -8.92 22.65 -12.83
C GLY A 430 -9.75 23.37 -13.90
N PRO A 431 -9.13 23.63 -15.08
CA PRO A 431 -9.80 24.25 -16.23
C PRO A 431 -11.04 23.48 -16.72
N PRO A 432 -11.04 22.11 -16.73
CA PRO A 432 -12.20 21.34 -17.16
C PRO A 432 -13.37 21.38 -16.16
N ARG A 433 -13.21 22.05 -15.01
CA ARG A 433 -14.23 22.11 -13.97
C ARG A 433 -14.67 20.71 -13.53
N GLN A 434 -13.70 19.82 -13.30
CA GLN A 434 -13.92 18.42 -12.97
C GLN A 434 -14.54 18.24 -11.58
N LEU A 435 -15.58 17.41 -11.50
CA LEU A 435 -16.13 16.91 -10.25
C LEU A 435 -15.43 15.60 -9.87
N SER A 436 -14.87 15.52 -8.65
CA SER A 436 -14.25 14.31 -8.13
C SER A 436 -14.56 14.12 -6.65
N TRP A 437 -14.55 12.87 -6.20
CA TRP A 437 -14.69 12.56 -4.77
C TRP A 437 -13.51 13.10 -3.97
N ALA A 438 -12.31 13.06 -4.53
CA ALA A 438 -11.08 13.57 -3.93
C ALA A 438 -11.21 15.05 -3.54
N SER A 439 -11.69 15.89 -4.47
CA SER A 439 -11.86 17.33 -4.21
C SER A 439 -12.85 17.60 -3.08
N GLN A 440 -13.99 16.91 -3.07
CA GLN A 440 -14.98 17.10 -2.01
C GLN A 440 -14.45 16.62 -0.66
N ALA A 441 -13.78 15.46 -0.62
CA ALA A 441 -13.24 14.88 0.60
C ALA A 441 -12.18 15.78 1.24
N TRP A 442 -11.17 16.19 0.49
CA TRP A 442 -10.09 17.02 1.02
C TRP A 442 -10.58 18.42 1.44
N MET A 443 -11.51 19.01 0.70
CA MET A 443 -12.12 20.29 1.08
C MET A 443 -13.00 20.17 2.34
N ALA A 444 -13.67 19.03 2.55
CA ALA A 444 -14.44 18.77 3.76
C ALA A 444 -13.52 18.54 4.97
N ILE A 445 -12.44 17.75 4.83
CA ILE A 445 -11.42 17.53 5.88
C ILE A 445 -10.80 18.88 6.30
N ALA A 446 -10.48 19.73 5.34
CA ALA A 446 -9.92 21.06 5.57
C ALA A 446 -10.91 22.09 6.11
N GLY A 447 -12.20 21.76 6.23
CA GLY A 447 -13.24 22.69 6.72
C GLY A 447 -13.43 23.92 5.83
N VAL A 448 -13.23 23.79 4.51
CA VAL A 448 -13.31 24.93 3.58
C VAL A 448 -14.73 25.51 3.53
N ARG A 449 -15.75 24.68 3.67
CA ARG A 449 -17.16 25.10 3.80
C ARG A 449 -17.75 24.59 5.12
N SER A 450 -18.95 25.06 5.45
CA SER A 450 -19.67 24.54 6.62
C SER A 450 -19.93 23.04 6.51
N ARG A 451 -20.12 22.38 7.66
CA ARG A 451 -20.44 20.94 7.71
C ARG A 451 -21.64 20.57 6.82
N ALA A 452 -22.69 21.40 6.83
CA ALA A 452 -23.89 21.17 6.02
C ALA A 452 -23.64 21.31 4.52
N GLU A 453 -22.83 22.28 4.09
CA GLU A 453 -22.44 22.45 2.68
C GLU A 453 -21.52 21.32 2.22
N SER A 454 -20.55 20.94 3.03
CA SER A 454 -19.67 19.80 2.76
C SER A 454 -20.45 18.50 2.63
N ALA A 455 -21.47 18.28 3.48
CA ALA A 455 -22.35 17.12 3.39
C ALA A 455 -23.14 17.09 2.07
N ARG A 456 -23.67 18.22 1.63
CA ARG A 456 -24.36 18.31 0.33
C ARG A 456 -23.40 18.06 -0.83
N ALA A 457 -22.22 18.68 -0.80
CA ALA A 457 -21.22 18.53 -1.85
C ALA A 457 -20.75 17.07 -2.01
N LEU A 458 -20.49 16.38 -0.90
CA LEU A 458 -20.13 14.97 -0.90
C LEU A 458 -21.25 14.09 -1.46
N ARG A 459 -22.50 14.29 -1.00
CA ARG A 459 -23.64 13.52 -1.53
C ARG A 459 -23.86 13.75 -3.02
N THR A 460 -23.71 15.00 -3.48
CA THR A 460 -23.80 15.33 -4.92
C THR A 460 -22.73 14.58 -5.73
N ALA A 461 -21.47 14.59 -5.27
CA ALA A 461 -20.39 13.90 -5.96
C ALA A 461 -20.54 12.38 -5.92
N LEU A 462 -20.99 11.82 -4.78
CA LEU A 462 -21.21 10.36 -4.65
C LEU A 462 -22.34 9.87 -5.54
N ALA A 463 -23.36 10.67 -5.78
CA ALA A 463 -24.51 10.35 -6.63
C ALA A 463 -24.28 10.60 -8.12
N ASP A 464 -23.27 11.37 -8.50
CA ASP A 464 -22.98 11.70 -9.90
C ASP A 464 -22.10 10.60 -10.55
N PRO A 465 -22.65 9.84 -11.53
CA PRO A 465 -21.88 8.79 -12.19
C PRO A 465 -20.68 9.32 -13.01
N ALA A 466 -20.68 10.59 -13.38
CA ALA A 466 -19.58 11.25 -14.10
C ALA A 466 -18.49 11.79 -13.17
N ALA A 467 -18.69 11.78 -11.85
CA ALA A 467 -17.68 12.20 -10.90
C ALA A 467 -16.51 11.19 -10.89
N VAL A 468 -15.29 11.72 -10.93
CA VAL A 468 -14.09 10.87 -10.82
C VAL A 468 -14.02 10.24 -9.43
N LYS A 469 -13.94 8.90 -9.41
CA LYS A 469 -13.90 8.08 -8.20
C LYS A 469 -12.47 7.75 -7.81
N PRO A 470 -12.22 7.40 -6.53
CA PRO A 470 -10.96 6.82 -6.12
C PRO A 470 -10.68 5.46 -6.77
N VAL A 471 -9.40 5.13 -6.94
CA VAL A 471 -8.96 3.79 -7.37
C VAL A 471 -8.17 3.06 -6.29
N THR A 472 -7.73 3.77 -5.24
CA THR A 472 -6.96 3.18 -4.15
C THR A 472 -7.69 3.20 -2.82
N PRO A 473 -7.51 2.20 -1.95
CA PRO A 473 -7.95 2.25 -0.57
C PRO A 473 -7.38 3.46 0.19
N TYR A 474 -6.20 3.93 -0.20
CA TYR A 474 -5.59 5.17 0.32
C TYR A 474 -6.54 6.37 0.19
N LEU A 475 -7.03 6.66 -1.03
CA LEU A 475 -7.95 7.79 -1.22
C LEU A 475 -9.35 7.47 -0.66
N TYR A 476 -9.82 6.22 -0.69
CA TYR A 476 -11.07 5.85 -0.03
C TYR A 476 -11.06 6.15 1.48
N HIS A 477 -9.91 5.96 2.16
CA HIS A 477 -9.76 6.39 3.56
C HIS A 477 -10.08 7.89 3.71
N TYR A 478 -9.50 8.75 2.87
CA TYR A 478 -9.74 10.19 2.95
C TYR A 478 -11.17 10.58 2.53
N VAL A 479 -11.82 9.81 1.67
CA VAL A 479 -13.25 10.02 1.38
C VAL A 479 -14.08 9.71 2.64
N VAL A 480 -13.79 8.61 3.34
CA VAL A 480 -14.45 8.28 4.62
C VAL A 480 -14.17 9.36 5.68
N GLU A 481 -12.94 9.85 5.80
CA GLU A 481 -12.57 10.97 6.67
C GLU A 481 -13.38 12.23 6.34
N GLY A 482 -13.53 12.55 5.05
CA GLY A 482 -14.36 13.68 4.57
C GLY A 482 -15.84 13.53 4.91
N LEU A 483 -16.39 12.32 4.77
CA LEU A 483 -17.76 11.99 5.16
C LEU A 483 -17.96 12.19 6.67
N LEU A 484 -17.01 11.71 7.50
CA LEU A 484 -17.05 11.90 8.94
C LEU A 484 -16.93 13.37 9.35
N ALA A 485 -16.06 14.13 8.70
CA ALA A 485 -15.92 15.57 8.91
C ALA A 485 -17.23 16.32 8.58
N ALA A 486 -17.93 15.88 7.52
CA ALA A 486 -19.24 16.40 7.12
C ALA A 486 -20.40 15.85 7.97
N GLY A 487 -20.17 14.89 8.86
CA GLY A 487 -21.17 14.26 9.72
C GLY A 487 -22.05 13.22 9.04
N LEU A 488 -21.58 12.66 7.94
CA LEU A 488 -22.24 11.64 7.14
C LEU A 488 -21.83 10.24 7.62
N ILE A 489 -22.13 9.91 8.89
CA ILE A 489 -21.67 8.69 9.55
C ILE A 489 -22.21 7.43 8.86
N GLN A 490 -23.48 7.46 8.43
CA GLN A 490 -24.09 6.30 7.78
C GLN A 490 -23.50 6.05 6.39
N GLU A 491 -23.25 7.09 5.63
CA GLU A 491 -22.59 7.02 4.33
C GLU A 491 -21.13 6.55 4.46
N ALA A 492 -20.43 6.99 5.50
CA ALA A 492 -19.07 6.52 5.83
C ALA A 492 -19.08 5.02 6.16
N ARG A 493 -20.03 4.54 6.98
CA ARG A 493 -20.20 3.12 7.30
C ARG A 493 -20.53 2.29 6.04
N ALA A 494 -21.49 2.74 5.24
CA ALA A 494 -21.88 2.07 4.00
C ALA A 494 -20.69 1.96 3.02
N MET A 495 -19.84 2.98 2.95
CA MET A 495 -18.62 2.94 2.13
C MET A 495 -17.61 1.91 2.64
N LEU A 496 -17.44 1.79 3.96
CA LEU A 496 -16.59 0.77 4.55
C LEU A 496 -17.08 -0.64 4.20
N GLU A 497 -18.38 -0.89 4.40
CA GLU A 497 -19.04 -2.18 4.12
C GLU A 497 -18.98 -2.54 2.63
N SER A 498 -19.18 -1.56 1.74
CA SER A 498 -19.19 -1.82 0.30
C SER A 498 -17.78 -2.03 -0.26
N TYR A 499 -16.82 -1.18 0.08
CA TYR A 499 -15.50 -1.17 -0.52
C TYR A 499 -14.58 -2.25 0.11
N TRP A 500 -14.28 -2.15 1.42
CA TRP A 500 -13.45 -3.16 2.09
C TRP A 500 -14.17 -4.50 2.25
N GLY A 501 -15.48 -4.48 2.49
CA GLY A 501 -16.29 -5.69 2.45
C GLY A 501 -16.33 -6.33 1.06
N GLY A 502 -16.21 -5.53 -0.01
CA GLY A 502 -16.03 -5.99 -1.39
C GLY A 502 -14.74 -6.80 -1.57
N MET A 503 -13.60 -6.31 -1.06
CA MET A 503 -12.33 -7.06 -1.07
C MET A 503 -12.43 -8.38 -0.31
N ILE A 504 -13.11 -8.40 0.85
CA ILE A 504 -13.33 -9.65 1.61
C ILE A 504 -14.16 -10.66 0.80
N LYS A 505 -15.24 -10.22 0.16
CA LYS A 505 -16.03 -11.07 -0.72
C LYS A 505 -15.23 -11.59 -1.92
N ALA A 506 -14.25 -10.82 -2.37
CA ALA A 506 -13.29 -11.22 -3.39
C ALA A 506 -12.22 -12.21 -2.88
N GLY A 507 -12.20 -12.54 -1.59
CA GLY A 507 -11.28 -13.51 -0.99
C GLY A 507 -10.08 -12.91 -0.28
N ALA A 508 -10.07 -11.59 -0.01
CA ALA A 508 -8.98 -10.94 0.71
C ALA A 508 -8.88 -11.45 2.16
N ASP A 509 -7.70 -11.87 2.56
CA ASP A 509 -7.29 -12.11 3.95
C ASP A 509 -6.26 -11.08 4.44
N THR A 510 -5.78 -10.24 3.54
CA THR A 510 -5.14 -8.95 3.76
C THR A 510 -5.69 -7.95 2.73
N PHE A 511 -5.69 -6.64 3.03
CA PHE A 511 -6.20 -5.63 2.10
C PHE A 511 -5.16 -5.21 1.08
N TRP A 512 -5.65 -4.91 -0.12
CA TRP A 512 -4.86 -4.75 -1.34
C TRP A 512 -4.39 -3.30 -1.56
N GLU A 513 -3.37 -3.14 -2.36
CA GLU A 513 -2.85 -1.84 -2.82
C GLU A 513 -3.90 -1.10 -3.65
N ILE A 514 -4.58 -1.81 -4.53
CA ILE A 514 -5.58 -1.30 -5.45
C ILE A 514 -6.77 -2.24 -5.47
N TYR A 515 -7.95 -1.67 -5.52
CA TYR A 515 -9.17 -2.41 -5.74
C TYR A 515 -10.19 -1.53 -6.46
N ASP A 516 -10.50 -1.88 -7.71
CA ASP A 516 -11.63 -1.32 -8.43
C ASP A 516 -12.71 -2.41 -8.56
N PRO A 517 -13.87 -2.25 -7.90
CA PRO A 517 -14.96 -3.24 -8.00
C PRO A 517 -15.46 -3.47 -9.44
N ALA A 518 -15.32 -2.46 -10.32
CA ALA A 518 -15.72 -2.57 -11.72
C ALA A 518 -14.63 -3.25 -12.59
N GLN A 519 -13.37 -3.18 -12.17
CA GLN A 519 -12.21 -3.75 -12.87
C GLN A 519 -11.23 -4.41 -11.89
N PRO A 520 -11.63 -5.53 -11.25
CA PRO A 520 -10.85 -6.13 -10.16
C PRO A 520 -9.44 -6.61 -10.56
N LEU A 521 -9.22 -6.78 -11.86
CA LEU A 521 -7.93 -7.18 -12.43
C LEU A 521 -7.12 -6.00 -12.98
N SER A 522 -7.51 -4.77 -12.66
CA SER A 522 -6.72 -3.60 -13.05
C SER A 522 -5.39 -3.57 -12.34
N SER A 523 -4.37 -3.07 -13.04
CA SER A 523 -3.06 -2.81 -12.47
C SER A 523 -2.53 -1.49 -13.01
N PRO A 524 -2.09 -0.55 -12.16
CA PRO A 524 -1.46 0.67 -12.62
C PRO A 524 -0.10 0.39 -13.26
N TYR A 525 0.43 -0.82 -13.07
CA TYR A 525 1.74 -1.27 -13.55
C TYR A 525 1.67 -2.16 -14.79
N GLY A 526 0.47 -2.38 -15.34
CA GLY A 526 0.26 -3.13 -16.58
C GLY A 526 0.19 -4.66 -16.42
N ASP A 527 0.42 -5.20 -15.22
CA ASP A 527 0.34 -6.64 -14.96
C ASP A 527 -0.15 -6.88 -13.52
N ILE A 528 -1.11 -7.80 -13.34
CA ILE A 528 -1.70 -8.09 -12.02
C ILE A 528 -0.76 -8.85 -11.08
N HIS A 529 0.19 -9.61 -11.62
CA HIS A 529 1.16 -10.36 -10.81
C HIS A 529 2.17 -9.45 -10.10
N ILE A 530 2.21 -8.16 -10.45
CA ILE A 530 3.04 -7.17 -9.77
C ILE A 530 2.26 -6.38 -8.72
N ASN A 531 0.93 -6.48 -8.66
CA ASN A 531 0.13 -5.85 -7.62
C ASN A 531 0.48 -6.42 -6.25
N SER A 532 0.40 -5.61 -5.21
CA SER A 532 0.51 -6.06 -3.83
C SER A 532 -0.89 -6.33 -3.27
N TYR A 533 -1.11 -7.55 -2.79
CA TYR A 533 -2.38 -7.95 -2.17
C TYR A 533 -2.32 -7.90 -0.64
N CYS A 534 -1.21 -7.43 -0.09
CA CYS A 534 -1.05 -6.99 1.30
C CYS A 534 -0.38 -5.62 1.30
N HIS A 535 -1.16 -4.55 1.47
CA HIS A 535 -0.66 -3.18 1.41
C HIS A 535 -1.23 -2.34 2.54
N ALA A 536 -0.37 -1.83 3.42
CA ALA A 536 -0.84 -1.33 4.70
C ALA A 536 -1.52 0.05 4.66
N TRP A 537 -1.45 0.81 3.58
CA TRP A 537 -2.32 2.00 3.46
C TRP A 537 -3.81 1.65 3.44
N SER A 538 -4.13 0.36 3.26
CA SER A 538 -5.51 -0.16 3.23
C SER A 538 -6.03 -0.61 4.60
N CYS A 539 -5.20 -0.59 5.65
CA CYS A 539 -5.53 -1.13 6.98
C CYS A 539 -6.41 -0.21 7.85
N THR A 540 -6.79 0.95 7.36
CA THR A 540 -7.47 1.99 8.15
C THR A 540 -8.89 1.70 8.61
N PRO A 541 -9.64 0.71 8.10
CA PRO A 541 -10.90 0.35 8.72
C PRO A 541 -10.78 0.04 10.22
N ALA A 542 -9.71 -0.64 10.67
CA ALA A 542 -9.51 -0.87 12.09
C ALA A 542 -9.37 0.44 12.89
N TYR A 543 -8.72 1.47 12.35
CA TYR A 543 -8.70 2.79 12.96
C TYR A 543 -10.10 3.41 13.04
N LEU A 544 -10.84 3.39 11.93
CA LEU A 544 -12.16 4.03 11.85
C LEU A 544 -13.18 3.39 12.79
N LEU A 545 -13.11 2.05 12.94
CA LEU A 545 -13.97 1.28 13.81
C LEU A 545 -13.59 1.42 15.29
N ARG A 546 -12.30 1.28 15.63
CA ARG A 546 -11.80 1.22 17.01
C ARG A 546 -11.64 2.60 17.66
N SER A 547 -11.52 3.67 16.88
CA SER A 547 -11.45 5.05 17.40
C SER A 547 -12.80 5.61 17.89
N GLY A 548 -13.90 4.87 17.72
CA GLY A 548 -15.26 5.32 18.06
C GLY A 548 -15.84 6.36 17.11
N ARG A 549 -15.16 6.68 16.02
CA ARG A 549 -15.63 7.64 15.00
C ARG A 549 -16.78 7.07 14.17
N LEU A 550 -16.77 5.77 13.95
CA LEU A 550 -17.92 5.02 13.44
C LEU A 550 -18.53 4.26 14.62
N LYS A 551 -19.80 4.50 14.90
CA LYS A 551 -20.53 3.70 15.89
C LYS A 551 -20.79 2.31 15.28
N VAL A 552 -20.29 1.27 15.92
CA VAL A 552 -20.42 -0.16 15.56
C VAL A 552 -21.14 -0.92 16.64
#